data_cae7ad172005dfec2dea4181c54845b1
#
_entry.id   cae7ad172005dfec2dea4181c54845b1
#
_cell.length_a   1.000
_cell.length_b   1.000
_cell.length_c   1.000
_cell.angle_alpha   90.00
_cell.angle_beta   90.00
_cell.angle_gamma   90.00
#
_symmetry.space_group_name_H-M   'P 1'
#
loop_
_entity.id
_entity.type
_entity.pdbx_description
1 polymer ?
#
loop_
_entity_poly.entity_id
_entity_poly.type
_entity_poly.pdbx_seq_one_letter_code
_entity_poly.pdbx_strand_id
1 'polypeptide(L)'
;MLREHVQKETIAAMKAGNKPRTAALRLIGAKIKDRDIENRTAKSVPDDDDLVTEVLQKMAKQRRESIQMYEDGGRTELADQEKAELAVITEFLPQMMDEGETRAAIAQVKTDLGADSVKDMGKVMAELKSRHGATLDMSKASGLVKDSFA
;
A
#
# COMPACT_ATOMS: atom_id res chain seq x y z
N MET A 1 1.46 -11.34 12.75
CA MET A 1 0.35 -10.44 13.09
C MET A 1 -0.56 -10.18 11.89
N LEU A 2 -0.09 -9.54 10.81
CA LEU A 2 -0.92 -9.35 9.61
C LEU A 2 -1.27 -10.67 8.92
N ARG A 3 -0.32 -11.56 8.78
CA ARG A 3 -0.53 -12.88 8.17
C ARG A 3 -1.65 -13.65 8.88
N GLU A 4 -1.57 -13.72 10.19
CA GLU A 4 -2.57 -14.39 11.03
C GLU A 4 -3.92 -13.70 10.93
N HIS A 5 -3.94 -12.37 10.87
CA HIS A 5 -5.16 -11.60 10.70
C HIS A 5 -5.84 -11.94 9.36
N VAL A 6 -5.10 -11.99 8.26
CA VAL A 6 -5.63 -12.39 6.95
C VAL A 6 -6.21 -13.82 7.02
N GLN A 7 -5.50 -14.75 7.63
CA GLN A 7 -5.97 -16.14 7.79
C GLN A 7 -7.25 -16.22 8.60
N LYS A 8 -7.32 -15.50 9.71
CA LYS A 8 -8.48 -15.45 10.59
C LYS A 8 -9.70 -14.89 9.88
N GLU A 9 -9.53 -13.79 9.15
CA GLU A 9 -10.60 -13.17 8.38
C GLU A 9 -11.06 -14.08 7.22
N THR A 10 -10.16 -14.82 6.61
CA THR A 10 -10.51 -15.82 5.58
C THR A 10 -11.44 -16.89 6.15
N ILE A 11 -11.10 -17.43 7.30
CA ILE A 11 -11.92 -18.45 7.98
C ILE A 11 -13.28 -17.86 8.36
N ALA A 12 -13.30 -16.64 8.90
CA ALA A 12 -14.53 -15.95 9.27
C ALA A 12 -15.45 -15.74 8.07
N ALA A 13 -14.90 -15.30 6.93
CA ALA A 13 -15.65 -15.10 5.70
C ALA A 13 -16.23 -16.42 5.15
N MET A 14 -15.47 -17.51 5.24
CA MET A 14 -15.94 -18.85 4.86
C MET A 14 -17.11 -19.30 5.73
N LYS A 15 -17.00 -19.15 7.05
CA LYS A 15 -18.05 -19.53 7.99
C LYS A 15 -19.32 -18.69 7.81
N ALA A 16 -19.17 -17.41 7.44
CA ALA A 16 -20.29 -16.51 7.17
C ALA A 16 -20.94 -16.75 5.80
N GLY A 17 -20.37 -17.60 4.95
CA GLY A 17 -20.85 -17.84 3.60
C GLY A 17 -20.65 -16.64 2.66
N ASN A 18 -19.77 -15.73 2.99
CA ASN A 18 -19.46 -14.55 2.15
C ASN A 18 -18.46 -14.94 1.06
N LYS A 19 -18.98 -15.39 -0.07
CA LYS A 19 -18.17 -15.89 -1.19
C LYS A 19 -17.26 -14.82 -1.81
N PRO A 20 -17.71 -13.60 -2.13
CA PRO A 20 -16.83 -12.58 -2.70
C PRO A 20 -15.67 -12.21 -1.76
N ARG A 21 -15.95 -12.04 -0.47
CA ARG A 21 -14.93 -11.73 0.53
C ARG A 21 -13.94 -12.89 0.68
N THR A 22 -14.42 -14.12 0.73
CA THR A 22 -13.58 -15.32 0.80
C THR A 22 -12.63 -15.40 -0.40
N ALA A 23 -13.13 -15.16 -1.61
CA ALA A 23 -12.32 -15.18 -2.83
C ALA A 23 -11.21 -14.12 -2.79
N ALA A 24 -11.53 -12.90 -2.37
CA ALA A 24 -10.55 -11.81 -2.25
C ALA A 24 -9.47 -12.14 -1.20
N LEU A 25 -9.87 -12.65 -0.04
CA LEU A 25 -8.94 -13.04 1.03
C LEU A 25 -8.05 -14.22 0.64
N ARG A 26 -8.59 -15.20 -0.08
CA ARG A 26 -7.80 -16.32 -0.62
C ARG A 26 -6.76 -15.86 -1.63
N LEU A 27 -7.09 -14.88 -2.45
CA LEU A 27 -6.15 -14.29 -3.40
C LEU A 27 -4.99 -13.60 -2.67
N ILE A 28 -5.28 -12.87 -1.60
CA ILE A 28 -4.26 -12.27 -0.73
C ILE A 28 -3.34 -13.36 -0.16
N GLY A 29 -3.93 -14.42 0.39
CA GLY A 29 -3.17 -15.56 0.94
C GLY A 29 -2.27 -16.23 -0.09
N ALA A 30 -2.77 -16.41 -1.32
CA ALA A 30 -1.99 -16.96 -2.44
C ALA A 30 -0.80 -16.08 -2.80
N LYS A 31 -0.98 -14.76 -2.83
CA LYS A 31 0.11 -13.81 -3.12
C LYS A 31 1.17 -13.77 -2.01
N ILE A 32 0.75 -13.87 -0.77
CA ILE A 32 1.67 -14.00 0.37
C ILE A 32 2.49 -15.29 0.23
N LYS A 33 1.85 -16.38 -0.12
CA LYS A 33 2.52 -17.68 -0.31
C LYS A 33 3.51 -17.63 -1.47
N ASP A 34 3.15 -16.99 -2.58
CA ASP A 34 4.07 -16.80 -3.72
C ASP A 34 5.32 -16.03 -3.27
N ARG A 35 5.16 -15.00 -2.46
CA ARG A 35 6.26 -14.22 -1.91
C ARG A 35 7.14 -15.05 -0.96
N ASP A 36 6.53 -15.91 -0.15
CA ASP A 36 7.27 -16.84 0.71
C ASP A 36 8.16 -17.78 -0.12
N ILE A 37 7.65 -18.27 -1.24
CA ILE A 37 8.39 -19.15 -2.16
C ILE A 37 9.57 -18.39 -2.78
N GLU A 38 9.36 -17.17 -3.27
CA GLU A 38 10.42 -16.32 -3.80
C GLU A 38 11.53 -16.08 -2.77
N ASN A 39 11.15 -15.87 -1.52
CA ASN A 39 12.08 -15.58 -0.43
C ASN A 39 12.92 -16.78 0.02
N ARG A 40 12.60 -18.00 -0.40
CA ARG A 40 13.41 -19.19 -0.10
C ARG A 40 14.85 -19.09 -0.64
N THR A 41 15.02 -18.34 -1.72
CA THR A 41 16.32 -18.13 -2.37
C THR A 41 16.85 -16.70 -2.20
N ALA A 42 16.16 -15.85 -1.47
CA ALA A 42 16.57 -14.47 -1.25
C ALA A 42 17.71 -14.39 -0.22
N LYS A 43 18.64 -13.44 -0.44
CA LYS A 43 19.76 -13.20 0.48
C LYS A 43 19.32 -12.59 1.81
N SER A 44 18.23 -11.84 1.79
CA SER A 44 17.62 -11.26 2.98
C SER A 44 16.11 -11.29 2.85
N VAL A 45 15.42 -11.52 3.96
CA VAL A 45 13.96 -11.58 4.01
C VAL A 45 13.50 -10.47 4.97
N PRO A 46 12.56 -9.61 4.55
CA PRO A 46 12.01 -8.61 5.45
C PRO A 46 11.26 -9.25 6.62
N ASP A 47 11.00 -8.48 7.66
CA ASP A 47 10.12 -8.88 8.75
C ASP A 47 8.77 -9.35 8.20
N ASP A 48 8.10 -10.28 8.88
CA ASP A 48 6.87 -10.90 8.35
C ASP A 48 5.76 -9.88 8.09
N ASP A 49 5.53 -8.95 9.00
CA ASP A 49 4.54 -7.89 8.80
C ASP A 49 4.91 -6.95 7.65
N ASP A 50 6.18 -6.64 7.48
CA ASP A 50 6.68 -5.83 6.37
C ASP A 50 6.50 -6.56 5.04
N LEU A 51 6.79 -7.86 5.01
CA LEU A 51 6.59 -8.71 3.83
C LEU A 51 5.11 -8.71 3.41
N VAL A 52 4.22 -8.94 4.34
CA VAL A 52 2.77 -8.96 4.07
C VAL A 52 2.29 -7.57 3.62
N THR A 53 2.78 -6.51 4.25
CA THR A 53 2.46 -5.13 3.87
C THR A 53 2.91 -4.84 2.43
N GLU A 54 4.10 -5.23 2.03
CA GLU A 54 4.60 -5.07 0.66
C GLU A 54 3.71 -5.80 -0.36
N VAL A 55 3.31 -7.03 -0.05
CA VAL A 55 2.39 -7.82 -0.89
C VAL A 55 1.06 -7.09 -1.06
N LEU A 56 0.48 -6.61 0.04
CA LEU A 56 -0.78 -5.89 0.02
C LEU A 56 -0.69 -4.56 -0.75
N GLN A 57 0.38 -3.81 -0.58
CA GLN A 57 0.61 -2.55 -1.31
C GLN A 57 0.72 -2.79 -2.81
N LYS A 58 1.43 -3.82 -3.22
CA LYS A 58 1.56 -4.21 -4.63
C LYS A 58 0.21 -4.63 -5.22
N MET A 59 -0.55 -5.43 -4.50
CA MET A 59 -1.89 -5.82 -4.91
C MET A 59 -2.82 -4.61 -5.04
N ALA A 60 -2.80 -3.70 -4.08
CA ALA A 60 -3.60 -2.48 -4.10
C ALA A 60 -3.26 -1.60 -5.31
N LYS A 61 -1.99 -1.45 -5.61
CA LYS A 61 -1.52 -0.70 -6.80
C LYS A 61 -2.06 -1.33 -8.08
N GLN A 62 -1.93 -2.65 -8.22
CA GLN A 62 -2.43 -3.37 -9.40
C GLN A 62 -3.94 -3.24 -9.55
N ARG A 63 -4.69 -3.28 -8.46
CA ARG A 63 -6.14 -3.07 -8.48
C ARG A 63 -6.53 -1.66 -8.92
N ARG A 64 -5.83 -0.64 -8.44
CA ARG A 64 -6.07 0.76 -8.86
C ARG A 64 -5.82 0.95 -10.35
N GLU A 65 -4.75 0.38 -10.87
CA GLU A 65 -4.44 0.42 -12.31
C GLU A 65 -5.51 -0.29 -13.14
N SER A 66 -5.96 -1.48 -12.72
CA SER A 66 -7.03 -2.23 -13.39
C SER A 66 -8.36 -1.48 -13.34
N ILE A 67 -8.71 -0.87 -12.21
CA ILE A 67 -9.93 -0.07 -12.06
C ILE A 67 -9.92 1.08 -13.05
N GLN A 68 -8.81 1.80 -13.15
CA GLN A 68 -8.68 2.92 -14.09
C GLN A 68 -8.85 2.46 -15.55
N MET A 69 -8.22 1.35 -15.91
CA MET A 69 -8.34 0.77 -17.26
C MET A 69 -9.78 0.37 -17.57
N TYR A 70 -10.49 -0.26 -16.64
CA TYR A 70 -11.87 -0.66 -16.84
C TYR A 70 -12.82 0.53 -16.92
N GLU A 71 -12.61 1.56 -16.11
CA GLU A 71 -13.39 2.80 -16.17
C GLU A 71 -13.18 3.53 -17.50
N ASP A 72 -11.94 3.64 -17.95
CA ASP A 72 -11.59 4.27 -19.24
C ASP A 72 -12.19 3.50 -20.42
N GLY A 73 -12.29 2.19 -20.30
CA GLY A 73 -12.91 1.31 -21.30
C GLY A 73 -14.43 1.18 -21.19
N GLY A 74 -15.06 1.89 -20.26
CA GLY A 74 -16.51 1.82 -20.03
C GLY A 74 -17.01 0.50 -19.42
N ARG A 75 -16.11 -0.31 -18.86
CA ARG A 75 -16.45 -1.60 -18.23
C ARG A 75 -16.71 -1.43 -16.73
N THR A 76 -17.80 -0.77 -16.41
CA THR A 76 -18.16 -0.39 -15.02
C THR A 76 -18.30 -1.58 -14.09
N GLU A 77 -18.91 -2.69 -14.54
CA GLU A 77 -19.10 -3.89 -13.71
C GLU A 77 -17.76 -4.52 -13.29
N LEU A 78 -16.79 -4.59 -14.20
CA LEU A 78 -15.46 -5.10 -13.91
C LEU A 78 -14.70 -4.14 -12.98
N ALA A 79 -14.84 -2.84 -13.18
CA ALA A 79 -14.26 -1.84 -12.29
C ALA A 79 -14.82 -1.97 -10.88
N ASP A 80 -16.12 -2.15 -10.73
CA ASP A 80 -16.79 -2.29 -9.43
C ASP A 80 -16.34 -3.56 -8.69
N GLN A 81 -16.14 -4.65 -9.41
CA GLN A 81 -15.59 -5.89 -8.85
C GLN A 81 -14.17 -5.67 -8.29
N GLU A 82 -13.31 -5.02 -9.06
CA GLU A 82 -11.95 -4.67 -8.63
C GLU A 82 -11.94 -3.71 -7.43
N LYS A 83 -12.88 -2.76 -7.38
CA LYS A 83 -13.04 -1.85 -6.24
C LYS A 83 -13.42 -2.60 -4.96
N ALA A 84 -14.28 -3.60 -5.07
CA ALA A 84 -14.65 -4.45 -3.93
C ALA A 84 -13.43 -5.23 -3.39
N GLU A 85 -12.62 -5.78 -4.29
CA GLU A 85 -11.39 -6.47 -3.94
C GLU A 85 -10.37 -5.51 -3.30
N LEU A 86 -10.23 -4.30 -3.85
CA LEU A 86 -9.36 -3.26 -3.29
C LEU A 86 -9.78 -2.88 -1.87
N ALA A 87 -11.08 -2.78 -1.60
CA ALA A 87 -11.59 -2.48 -0.28
C ALA A 87 -11.16 -3.54 0.75
N VAL A 88 -11.19 -4.82 0.39
CA VAL A 88 -10.71 -5.91 1.25
C VAL A 88 -9.20 -5.80 1.51
N ILE A 89 -8.40 -5.53 0.48
CA ILE A 89 -6.95 -5.36 0.60
C ILE A 89 -6.61 -4.21 1.54
N THR A 90 -7.29 -3.07 1.40
CA THR A 90 -7.02 -1.87 2.20
C THR A 90 -7.40 -2.01 3.67
N GLU A 91 -8.28 -2.96 4.03
CA GLU A 91 -8.58 -3.26 5.44
C GLU A 91 -7.34 -3.68 6.24
N PHE A 92 -6.37 -4.30 5.59
CA PHE A 92 -5.15 -4.81 6.23
C PHE A 92 -3.97 -3.86 6.11
N LEU A 93 -4.11 -2.79 5.33
CA LEU A 93 -3.07 -1.77 5.19
C LEU A 93 -3.25 -0.69 6.26
N PRO A 94 -2.13 -0.07 6.73
CA PRO A 94 -2.23 1.14 7.54
C PRO A 94 -3.03 2.20 6.80
N GLN A 95 -3.77 3.01 7.52
CA GLN A 95 -4.50 4.12 6.92
C GLN A 95 -3.51 5.07 6.26
N MET A 96 -3.70 5.35 4.96
CA MET A 96 -2.83 6.25 4.22
C MET A 96 -3.00 7.68 4.72
N MET A 97 -1.89 8.41 4.79
CA MET A 97 -1.90 9.84 5.14
C MET A 97 -2.63 10.63 4.06
N ASP A 98 -3.49 11.56 4.48
CA ASP A 98 -4.10 12.52 3.57
C ASP A 98 -3.09 13.61 3.14
N GLU A 99 -3.50 14.51 2.26
CA GLU A 99 -2.63 15.58 1.76
C GLU A 99 -2.16 16.51 2.87
N GLY A 100 -3.04 16.87 3.80
CA GLY A 100 -2.70 17.73 4.95
C GLY A 100 -1.68 17.09 5.86
N GLU A 101 -1.88 15.82 6.20
CA GLU A 101 -0.94 15.03 7.00
C GLU A 101 0.40 14.87 6.30
N THR A 102 0.38 14.63 5.00
CA THR A 102 1.59 14.51 4.18
C THR A 102 2.37 15.83 4.16
N ARG A 103 1.70 16.97 3.96
CA ARG A 103 2.33 18.29 4.01
C ARG A 103 2.95 18.60 5.36
N ALA A 104 2.26 18.24 6.44
CA ALA A 104 2.78 18.41 7.81
C ALA A 104 4.03 17.55 8.04
N ALA A 105 4.03 16.30 7.59
CA ALA A 105 5.17 15.41 7.67
C ALA A 105 6.38 15.95 6.89
N ILE A 106 6.15 16.48 5.69
CA ILE A 106 7.19 17.11 4.86
C ILE A 106 7.79 18.31 5.59
N ALA A 107 6.98 19.20 6.14
CA ALA A 107 7.44 20.36 6.88
C ALA A 107 8.30 19.96 8.08
N GLN A 108 7.90 18.93 8.82
CA GLN A 108 8.66 18.42 9.95
C GLN A 108 10.02 17.85 9.52
N VAL A 109 10.05 17.06 8.46
CA VAL A 109 11.29 16.49 7.93
C VAL A 109 12.23 17.58 7.45
N LYS A 110 11.74 18.59 6.74
CA LYS A 110 12.53 19.75 6.30
C LYS A 110 13.17 20.48 7.48
N THR A 111 12.41 20.70 8.54
CA THR A 111 12.89 21.33 9.77
C THR A 111 13.97 20.48 10.43
N ASP A 112 13.73 19.18 10.59
CA ASP A 112 14.66 18.26 11.24
C ASP A 112 15.98 18.11 10.49
N LEU A 113 15.95 18.15 9.16
CA LEU A 113 17.13 18.04 8.29
C LEU A 113 17.78 19.40 7.98
N GLY A 114 17.13 20.51 8.32
CA GLY A 114 17.58 21.84 7.91
C GLY A 114 17.54 22.05 6.40
N ALA A 115 16.61 21.38 5.71
CA ALA A 115 16.48 21.44 4.25
C ALA A 115 15.81 22.75 3.83
N ASP A 116 16.47 23.53 3.00
CA ASP A 116 16.01 24.86 2.58
C ASP A 116 15.94 25.05 1.06
N SER A 117 16.40 24.07 0.29
CA SER A 117 16.37 24.15 -1.16
C SER A 117 15.99 22.82 -1.80
N VAL A 118 15.57 22.90 -3.08
CA VAL A 118 15.19 21.74 -3.87
C VAL A 118 16.35 20.72 -4.04
N LYS A 119 17.59 21.16 -3.82
CA LYS A 119 18.75 20.26 -3.83
C LYS A 119 18.70 19.23 -2.71
N ASP A 120 17.98 19.53 -1.63
CA ASP A 120 17.80 18.63 -0.49
C ASP A 120 16.62 17.67 -0.68
N MET A 121 15.91 17.74 -1.80
CA MET A 121 14.72 16.93 -2.07
C MET A 121 14.99 15.43 -1.89
N GLY A 122 16.12 14.92 -2.37
CA GLY A 122 16.49 13.52 -2.21
C GLY A 122 16.61 13.09 -0.75
N LYS A 123 17.20 13.93 0.09
CA LYS A 123 17.31 13.67 1.54
C LYS A 123 15.94 13.69 2.22
N VAL A 124 15.09 14.65 1.87
CA VAL A 124 13.73 14.76 2.40
C VAL A 124 12.91 13.53 2.01
N MET A 125 12.96 13.11 0.76
CA MET A 125 12.26 11.92 0.29
C MET A 125 12.72 10.65 0.99
N ALA A 126 14.03 10.48 1.18
CA ALA A 126 14.60 9.33 1.88
C ALA A 126 14.13 9.28 3.34
N GLU A 127 14.12 10.40 4.03
CA GLU A 127 13.67 10.48 5.41
C GLU A 127 12.16 10.27 5.55
N LEU A 128 11.37 10.82 4.63
CA LEU A 128 9.93 10.55 4.58
C LEU A 128 9.64 9.06 4.40
N LYS A 129 10.35 8.40 3.50
CA LYS A 129 10.22 6.96 3.29
C LYS A 129 10.60 6.17 4.53
N SER A 130 11.65 6.57 5.23
CA SER A 130 12.08 5.93 6.49
C SER A 130 11.02 6.05 7.58
N ARG A 131 10.43 7.23 7.76
CA ARG A 131 9.45 7.50 8.83
C ARG A 131 8.04 7.03 8.50
N HIS A 132 7.59 7.19 7.26
CA HIS A 132 6.19 7.07 6.85
C HIS A 132 5.96 6.20 5.61
N GLY A 133 6.95 5.41 5.19
CA GLY A 133 6.89 4.67 3.93
C GLY A 133 5.65 3.79 3.76
N ALA A 134 5.14 3.21 4.84
CA ALA A 134 3.96 2.35 4.81
C ALA A 134 2.64 3.11 4.64
N THR A 135 2.59 4.40 5.02
CA THR A 135 1.37 5.22 5.04
C THR A 135 1.39 6.35 4.02
N LEU A 136 2.44 6.46 3.22
CA LEU A 136 2.67 7.55 2.29
C LEU A 136 2.62 7.07 0.85
N ASP A 137 1.82 7.75 0.01
CA ASP A 137 1.91 7.60 -1.44
C ASP A 137 3.13 8.38 -1.93
N MET A 138 4.22 7.68 -2.24
CA MET A 138 5.49 8.31 -2.60
C MET A 138 5.41 9.14 -3.88
N SER A 139 4.54 8.78 -4.82
CA SER A 139 4.33 9.55 -6.05
C SER A 139 3.72 10.92 -5.75
N LYS A 140 2.69 10.96 -4.91
CA LYS A 140 2.07 12.22 -4.46
C LYS A 140 3.01 13.02 -3.57
N ALA A 141 3.71 12.34 -2.66
CA ALA A 141 4.68 12.97 -1.77
C ALA A 141 5.79 13.69 -2.55
N SER A 142 6.30 13.09 -3.62
CA SER A 142 7.33 13.68 -4.48
C SER A 142 6.89 15.06 -5.02
N GLY A 143 5.67 15.16 -5.54
CA GLY A 143 5.10 16.44 -6.02
C GLY A 143 4.97 17.46 -4.90
N LEU A 144 4.48 17.03 -3.73
CA LEU A 144 4.29 17.92 -2.58
C LEU A 144 5.62 18.40 -1.99
N VAL A 145 6.65 17.56 -1.96
CA VAL A 145 8.00 17.95 -1.54
C VAL A 145 8.56 19.01 -2.47
N LYS A 146 8.46 18.80 -3.78
CA LYS A 146 8.89 19.76 -4.78
C LYS A 146 8.17 21.10 -4.61
N ASP A 147 6.86 21.09 -4.45
CA ASP A 147 6.03 22.28 -4.26
C ASP A 147 6.41 23.01 -2.96
N SER A 148 6.82 22.30 -1.92
CA SER A 148 7.21 22.89 -0.63
C SER A 148 8.48 23.73 -0.69
N PHE A 149 9.29 23.56 -1.76
CA PHE A 149 10.50 24.34 -2.00
C PHE A 149 10.30 25.47 -3.02
N ALA A 150 9.10 25.57 -3.56
CA ALA A 150 8.78 26.63 -4.54
C ALA A 150 8.58 27.99 -3.89
#